data_117c21421f5aa0ca680042535e0add2b
#
_entry.id   117c21421f5aa0ca680042535e0add2b
#
_cell.length_a   1.000
_cell.length_b   1.000
_cell.length_c   1.000
_cell.angle_alpha   90.00
_cell.angle_beta   90.00
_cell.angle_gamma   90.00
#
_symmetry.space_group_name_H-M   'P 1'
#
loop_
_entity.id
_entity.type
_entity.pdbx_description
1 polymer ?
#
loop_
_entity_poly.entity_id
_entity_poly.type
_entity_poly.pdbx_seq_one_letter_code
_entity_poly.pdbx_strand_id
1 'polypeptide(L)'
;MSYSNKAIVFYGYCWGSEDADHDLRRAFLSTAGRFDEIDKLDDFDLEPTEVEWPEMLARSRGHSNPWDHFQPCQPNERDADCEARTQAWLDEHGAEVDAWHALLRDLVSESGVALDYHGVLDSTKPHLLAIGSEIDVCGWDAVELLQRHADPKWRENLDRWLAEFGIEPPQPEPRWWLVASYG
;
A
#
# COMPACT_ATOMS: atom_id res chain seq x y z
N MET A 1 7.01 -15.68 23.10
CA MET A 1 6.39 -15.26 21.83
C MET A 1 7.03 -16.09 20.74
N SER A 2 6.24 -16.89 20.02
CA SER A 2 6.74 -17.70 18.90
C SER A 2 6.70 -16.84 17.65
N TYR A 3 7.84 -16.41 17.14
CA TYR A 3 7.93 -15.76 15.84
C TYR A 3 7.69 -16.82 14.77
N SER A 4 6.64 -16.66 14.00
CA SER A 4 6.37 -17.51 12.85
C SER A 4 7.17 -16.97 11.67
N ASN A 5 8.30 -17.60 11.37
CA ASN A 5 9.03 -17.32 10.13
C ASN A 5 8.20 -17.88 8.97
N LYS A 6 7.63 -17.01 8.17
CA LYS A 6 6.95 -17.38 6.92
C LYS A 6 7.86 -17.04 5.75
N ALA A 7 7.87 -17.89 4.75
CA ALA A 7 8.45 -17.57 3.46
C ALA A 7 7.32 -17.45 2.45
N ILE A 8 7.32 -16.34 1.73
CA ILE A 8 6.30 -16.03 0.72
C ILE A 8 6.97 -15.96 -0.64
N VAL A 9 6.38 -16.61 -1.63
CA VAL A 9 6.75 -16.44 -3.03
C VAL A 9 5.68 -15.62 -3.72
N PHE A 10 6.09 -14.62 -4.50
CA PHE A 10 5.18 -13.81 -5.30
C PHE A 10 5.82 -13.42 -6.65
N TYR A 11 4.99 -13.04 -7.61
CA TYR A 11 5.42 -12.49 -8.89
C TYR A 11 5.26 -10.97 -8.89
N GLY A 12 6.36 -10.24 -9.16
CA GLY A 12 6.31 -8.78 -9.11
C GLY A 12 7.66 -8.10 -9.15
N TYR A 13 7.72 -6.91 -8.57
CA TYR A 13 8.90 -6.07 -8.44
C TYR A 13 9.30 -5.93 -6.96
N CYS A 14 10.61 -5.83 -6.71
CA CYS A 14 11.17 -5.58 -5.38
C CYS A 14 12.09 -4.37 -5.43
N TRP A 15 11.84 -3.38 -4.62
CA TRP A 15 12.76 -2.25 -4.45
C TRP A 15 13.86 -2.61 -3.46
N GLY A 16 15.11 -2.50 -3.92
CA GLY A 16 16.28 -2.83 -3.09
C GLY A 16 16.82 -1.67 -2.25
N SER A 17 16.38 -0.45 -2.54
CA SER A 17 16.82 0.78 -1.88
C SER A 17 16.06 1.03 -0.57
N GLU A 18 16.72 1.60 0.43
CA GLU A 18 16.09 2.07 1.66
C GLU A 18 15.23 3.31 1.41
N ASP A 19 15.55 4.09 0.37
CA ASP A 19 14.81 5.29 0.00
C ASP A 19 13.56 4.99 -0.84
N ALA A 20 13.34 3.73 -1.23
CA ALA A 20 12.28 3.36 -2.15
C ALA A 20 10.87 3.67 -1.63
N ASP A 21 10.64 3.54 -0.32
CA ASP A 21 9.36 3.90 0.29
C ASP A 21 9.07 5.40 0.14
N HIS A 22 10.09 6.23 0.37
CA HIS A 22 9.99 7.67 0.19
C HIS A 22 9.70 8.06 -1.27
N ASP A 23 10.38 7.44 -2.23
CA ASP A 23 10.15 7.69 -3.66
C ASP A 23 8.74 7.26 -4.09
N LEU A 24 8.24 6.13 -3.58
CA LEU A 24 6.87 5.67 -3.83
C LEU A 24 5.83 6.65 -3.27
N ARG A 25 5.99 7.08 -2.03
CA ARG A 25 5.09 8.07 -1.39
C ARG A 25 5.08 9.38 -2.16
N ARG A 26 6.24 9.85 -2.60
CA ARG A 26 6.36 11.05 -3.44
C ARG A 26 5.60 10.90 -4.77
N ALA A 27 5.71 9.76 -5.43
CA ALA A 27 4.97 9.47 -6.65
C ALA A 27 3.45 9.45 -6.42
N PHE A 28 2.99 8.83 -5.32
CA PHE A 28 1.57 8.79 -4.97
C PHE A 28 1.00 10.18 -4.69
N LEU A 29 1.67 10.99 -3.88
CA LEU A 29 1.26 12.36 -3.58
C LEU A 29 1.25 13.23 -4.84
N SER A 30 2.26 13.10 -5.69
CA SER A 30 2.33 13.81 -6.97
C SER A 30 1.13 13.46 -7.87
N THR A 31 0.77 12.19 -7.98
CA THR A 31 -0.39 11.72 -8.76
C THR A 31 -1.70 12.29 -8.24
N ALA A 32 -1.83 12.44 -6.93
CA ALA A 32 -3.00 13.04 -6.28
C ALA A 32 -2.99 14.58 -6.29
N GLY A 33 -1.93 15.22 -6.80
CA GLY A 33 -1.78 16.68 -6.81
C GLY A 33 -1.49 17.31 -5.45
N ARG A 34 -1.05 16.51 -4.45
CA ARG A 34 -0.76 16.94 -3.07
C ARG A 34 0.70 17.37 -2.93
N PHE A 35 1.12 18.33 -3.73
CA PHE A 35 2.53 18.79 -3.77
C PHE A 35 3.02 19.43 -2.48
N ASP A 36 2.14 20.07 -1.71
CA ASP A 36 2.44 20.68 -0.42
C ASP A 36 2.78 19.66 0.68
N GLU A 37 2.44 18.40 0.47
CA GLU A 37 2.77 17.31 1.38
C GLU A 37 4.08 16.61 1.02
N ILE A 38 4.53 16.74 -0.23
CA ILE A 38 5.82 16.21 -0.67
C ILE A 38 6.95 16.86 0.13
N ASP A 39 6.87 18.18 0.34
CA ASP A 39 7.88 18.91 1.10
C ASP A 39 7.95 18.47 2.57
N LYS A 40 6.84 17.94 3.10
CA LYS A 40 6.76 17.42 4.46
C LYS A 40 7.32 16.02 4.63
N LEU A 41 7.42 15.24 3.54
CA LEU A 41 8.05 13.92 3.60
C LEU A 41 9.53 13.98 3.96
N ASP A 42 10.20 15.10 3.64
CA ASP A 42 11.62 15.31 3.92
C ASP A 42 11.86 15.84 5.35
N ASP A 43 10.79 16.13 6.09
CA ASP A 43 10.86 16.63 7.48
C ASP A 43 10.76 15.44 8.46
N PHE A 44 11.90 15.02 8.99
CA PHE A 44 12.02 13.90 9.93
C PHE A 44 11.32 14.13 11.28
N ASP A 45 10.92 15.36 11.59
CA ASP A 45 10.23 15.69 12.84
C ASP A 45 8.70 15.51 12.75
N LEU A 46 8.17 15.26 11.54
CA LEU A 46 6.76 14.96 11.32
C LEU A 46 6.54 13.45 11.26
N GLU A 47 5.58 12.95 12.01
CA GLU A 47 5.14 11.56 11.86
C GLU A 47 4.74 11.34 10.38
N PRO A 48 5.28 10.28 9.73
CA PRO A 48 4.99 10.03 8.34
C PRO A 48 3.48 9.85 8.17
N THR A 49 2.86 10.76 7.44
CA THR A 49 1.46 10.61 7.04
C THR A 49 1.36 9.28 6.30
N GLU A 50 0.50 8.38 6.76
CA GLU A 50 0.24 7.14 6.04
C GLU A 50 -0.29 7.50 4.64
N VAL A 51 0.56 7.28 3.63
CA VAL A 51 0.22 7.55 2.23
C VAL A 51 -0.12 6.22 1.58
N GLU A 52 -1.40 5.94 1.49
CA GLU A 52 -1.89 4.73 0.84
C GLU A 52 -2.16 4.99 -0.65
N TRP A 53 -1.56 4.19 -1.52
CA TRP A 53 -1.72 4.33 -2.97
C TRP A 53 -3.18 4.25 -3.46
N PRO A 54 -4.09 3.44 -2.88
CA PRO A 54 -5.48 3.41 -3.34
C PRO A 54 -6.20 4.73 -3.07
N GLU A 55 -5.90 5.38 -1.93
CA GLU A 55 -6.42 6.69 -1.60
C GLU A 55 -5.91 7.75 -2.60
N MET A 56 -4.61 7.76 -2.87
CA MET A 56 -4.02 8.71 -3.82
C MET A 56 -4.59 8.53 -5.23
N LEU A 57 -4.85 7.30 -5.64
CA LEU A 57 -5.50 6.99 -6.90
C LEU A 57 -6.96 7.45 -6.91
N ALA A 58 -7.72 7.24 -5.85
CA ALA A 58 -9.09 7.74 -5.73
C ALA A 58 -9.13 9.27 -5.85
N ARG A 59 -8.24 9.97 -5.16
CA ARG A 59 -8.12 11.43 -5.21
C ARG A 59 -7.76 11.95 -6.61
N SER A 60 -6.83 11.30 -7.30
CA SER A 60 -6.47 11.66 -8.69
C SER A 60 -7.65 11.53 -9.67
N ARG A 61 -8.60 10.66 -9.37
CA ARG A 61 -9.85 10.45 -10.11
C ARG A 61 -10.99 11.39 -9.66
N GLY A 62 -10.72 12.32 -8.75
CA GLY A 62 -11.66 13.34 -8.30
C GLY A 62 -12.56 12.91 -7.14
N HIS A 63 -12.24 11.81 -6.46
CA HIS A 63 -12.96 11.42 -5.24
C HIS A 63 -12.37 12.14 -4.02
N SER A 64 -13.21 12.49 -3.06
CA SER A 64 -12.83 13.12 -1.80
C SER A 64 -12.92 12.11 -0.66
N ASN A 65 -11.89 12.10 0.21
CA ASN A 65 -11.95 11.30 1.43
C ASN A 65 -12.90 11.98 2.43
N PRO A 66 -13.95 11.31 2.92
CA PRO A 66 -14.85 11.87 3.92
C PRO A 66 -14.13 12.41 5.16
N TRP A 67 -13.06 11.76 5.57
CA TRP A 67 -12.24 12.15 6.72
C TRP A 67 -11.55 13.52 6.57
N ASP A 68 -11.42 14.07 5.36
CA ASP A 68 -10.84 15.40 5.14
C ASP A 68 -11.65 16.51 5.85
N HIS A 69 -12.92 16.26 6.16
CA HIS A 69 -13.83 17.18 6.85
C HIS A 69 -13.95 16.87 8.34
N PHE A 70 -13.34 15.81 8.82
CA PHE A 70 -13.32 15.47 10.24
C PHE A 70 -12.32 16.34 10.99
N GLN A 71 -12.74 16.92 12.11
CA GLN A 71 -11.83 17.63 12.99
C GLN A 71 -11.08 16.64 13.89
N PRO A 72 -9.76 16.48 13.77
CA PRO A 72 -9.01 15.58 14.60
C PRO A 72 -9.08 15.97 16.08
N CYS A 73 -8.83 15.01 16.96
CA CYS A 73 -8.78 15.23 18.38
C CYS A 73 -7.71 16.24 18.76
N GLN A 74 -8.05 17.15 19.67
CA GLN A 74 -7.10 18.16 20.13
C GLN A 74 -6.11 17.53 21.13
N PRO A 75 -4.83 17.96 21.18
CA PRO A 75 -3.83 17.35 22.06
C PRO A 75 -4.17 17.38 23.56
N ASN A 76 -5.06 18.28 23.98
CA ASN A 76 -5.51 18.44 25.36
C ASN A 76 -6.96 17.99 25.59
N GLU A 77 -7.58 17.37 24.61
CA GLU A 77 -8.94 16.87 24.70
C GLU A 77 -8.93 15.54 25.51
N ARG A 78 -9.99 15.33 26.32
CA ARG A 78 -10.12 14.05 27.01
C ARG A 78 -10.52 12.96 26.00
N ASP A 79 -9.98 11.77 26.17
CA ASP A 79 -10.25 10.63 25.30
C ASP A 79 -11.76 10.40 25.10
N ALA A 80 -12.54 10.46 26.18
CA ALA A 80 -14.00 10.26 26.13
C ALA A 80 -14.73 11.35 25.29
N ASP A 81 -14.24 12.59 25.29
CA ASP A 81 -14.86 13.67 24.50
C ASP A 81 -14.49 13.51 23.01
N CYS A 82 -13.26 13.08 22.74
CA CYS A 82 -12.80 12.73 21.38
C CYS A 82 -13.60 11.54 20.81
N GLU A 83 -13.74 10.47 21.57
CA GLU A 83 -14.51 9.29 21.17
C GLU A 83 -15.99 9.64 20.88
N ALA A 84 -16.62 10.43 21.76
CA ALA A 84 -18.00 10.85 21.58
C ALA A 84 -18.18 11.70 20.32
N ARG A 85 -17.24 12.61 20.01
CA ARG A 85 -17.27 13.42 18.79
C ARG A 85 -17.05 12.56 17.54
N THR A 86 -16.10 11.64 17.58
CA THR A 86 -15.85 10.71 16.47
C THR A 86 -17.07 9.84 16.20
N GLN A 87 -17.73 9.34 17.24
CA GLN A 87 -18.94 8.55 17.11
C GLN A 87 -20.09 9.36 16.52
N ALA A 88 -20.31 10.59 17.00
CA ALA A 88 -21.36 11.46 16.48
C ALA A 88 -21.12 11.79 14.99
N TRP A 89 -19.88 12.00 14.59
CA TRP A 89 -19.52 12.23 13.20
C TRP A 89 -19.75 10.98 12.34
N LEU A 90 -19.37 9.79 12.84
CA LEU A 90 -19.64 8.52 12.15
C LEU A 90 -21.13 8.21 12.04
N ASP A 91 -21.93 8.57 13.03
CA ASP A 91 -23.40 8.39 12.97
C ASP A 91 -24.02 9.25 11.84
N GLU A 92 -23.42 10.39 11.52
CA GLU A 92 -23.85 11.29 10.44
C GLU A 92 -23.25 10.88 9.07
N HIS A 93 -21.97 10.52 9.01
CA HIS A 93 -21.21 10.33 7.76
C HIS A 93 -20.85 8.87 7.49
N GLY A 94 -21.28 7.91 8.33
CA GLY A 94 -20.85 6.51 8.24
C GLY A 94 -21.10 5.87 6.87
N ALA A 95 -22.22 6.20 6.22
CA ALA A 95 -22.50 5.69 4.87
C ALA A 95 -21.49 6.20 3.82
N GLU A 96 -20.99 7.43 3.95
CA GLU A 96 -19.98 8.00 3.06
C GLU A 96 -18.61 7.34 3.31
N VAL A 97 -18.28 7.07 4.58
CA VAL A 97 -17.06 6.34 4.98
C VAL A 97 -17.09 4.91 4.45
N ASP A 98 -18.21 4.21 4.57
CA ASP A 98 -18.38 2.86 4.04
C ASP A 98 -18.25 2.83 2.51
N ALA A 99 -18.82 3.81 1.81
CA ALA A 99 -18.71 3.96 0.36
C ALA A 99 -17.26 4.24 -0.06
N TRP A 100 -16.54 5.07 0.71
CA TRP A 100 -15.12 5.33 0.50
C TRP A 100 -14.27 4.07 0.63
N HIS A 101 -14.45 3.32 1.71
CA HIS A 101 -13.72 2.06 1.91
C HIS A 101 -14.06 1.01 0.83
N ALA A 102 -15.30 0.99 0.36
CA ALA A 102 -15.69 0.13 -0.76
C ALA A 102 -14.96 0.53 -2.05
N LEU A 103 -14.92 1.83 -2.35
CA LEU A 103 -14.18 2.36 -3.50
C LEU A 103 -12.70 1.97 -3.45
N LEU A 104 -12.03 2.12 -2.30
CA LEU A 104 -10.61 1.76 -2.17
C LEU A 104 -10.39 0.25 -2.41
N ARG A 105 -11.26 -0.61 -1.88
CA ARG A 105 -11.19 -2.06 -2.14
C ARG A 105 -11.39 -2.40 -3.61
N ASP A 106 -12.33 -1.72 -4.27
CA ASP A 106 -12.60 -1.91 -5.70
C ASP A 106 -11.39 -1.49 -6.53
N LEU A 107 -10.75 -0.37 -6.22
CA LEU A 107 -9.53 0.09 -6.89
C LEU A 107 -8.38 -0.92 -6.76
N VAL A 108 -8.17 -1.50 -5.58
CA VAL A 108 -7.19 -2.56 -5.37
C VAL A 108 -7.53 -3.79 -6.23
N SER A 109 -8.79 -4.22 -6.19
CA SER A 109 -9.26 -5.37 -6.96
C SER A 109 -9.12 -5.16 -8.47
N GLU A 110 -9.49 -3.99 -8.98
CA GLU A 110 -9.39 -3.63 -10.40
C GLU A 110 -7.94 -3.51 -10.87
N SER A 111 -7.06 -2.98 -10.03
CA SER A 111 -5.65 -2.86 -10.36
C SER A 111 -5.00 -4.23 -10.55
N GLY A 112 -5.43 -5.22 -9.79
CA GLY A 112 -4.86 -6.56 -9.76
C GLY A 112 -3.46 -6.61 -9.14
N VAL A 113 -3.08 -5.57 -8.35
CA VAL A 113 -1.79 -5.50 -7.68
C VAL A 113 -1.95 -5.14 -6.20
N ALA A 114 -0.97 -5.55 -5.40
CA ALA A 114 -0.82 -5.12 -4.01
C ALA A 114 0.59 -4.59 -3.80
N LEU A 115 0.71 -3.59 -2.95
CA LEU A 115 1.99 -3.11 -2.43
C LEU A 115 2.10 -3.60 -0.99
N ASP A 116 3.14 -4.36 -0.70
CA ASP A 116 3.37 -4.94 0.62
C ASP A 116 4.83 -4.74 1.04
N TYR A 117 5.10 -4.87 2.31
CA TYR A 117 6.40 -4.62 2.90
C TYR A 117 6.91 -5.90 3.56
N HIS A 118 7.96 -6.47 2.99
CA HIS A 118 8.57 -7.68 3.51
C HIS A 118 10.04 -7.43 3.85
N GLY A 119 10.50 -8.03 4.93
CA GLY A 119 11.89 -7.93 5.35
C GLY A 119 12.10 -8.42 6.76
N VAL A 120 13.32 -8.25 7.25
CA VAL A 120 13.75 -8.68 8.58
C VAL A 120 13.95 -7.44 9.44
N LEU A 121 13.14 -7.28 10.49
CA LEU A 121 13.25 -6.20 11.48
C LEU A 121 13.29 -4.81 10.81
N ASP A 122 14.36 -4.05 10.98
CA ASP A 122 14.47 -2.66 10.52
C ASP A 122 14.75 -2.50 9.01
N SER A 123 14.67 -3.56 8.21
CA SER A 123 14.97 -3.52 6.78
C SER A 123 13.81 -4.03 5.90
N THR A 124 12.59 -3.62 6.23
CA THR A 124 11.42 -3.89 5.38
C THR A 124 11.53 -3.10 4.07
N LYS A 125 11.29 -3.79 2.96
CA LYS A 125 11.36 -3.19 1.62
C LYS A 125 10.02 -3.29 0.93
N PRO A 126 9.63 -2.27 0.15
CA PRO A 126 8.40 -2.33 -0.62
C PRO A 126 8.51 -3.36 -1.76
N HIS A 127 7.44 -4.10 -1.94
CA HIS A 127 7.27 -5.09 -2.98
C HIS A 127 5.93 -4.86 -3.67
N LEU A 128 5.96 -4.65 -4.97
CA LEU A 128 4.75 -4.62 -5.80
C LEU A 128 4.50 -6.00 -6.34
N LEU A 129 3.41 -6.62 -5.95
CA LEU A 129 3.07 -7.97 -6.33
C LEU A 129 1.73 -8.04 -7.09
N ALA A 130 1.63 -8.99 -8.00
CA ALA A 130 0.38 -9.29 -8.67
C ALA A 130 -0.54 -10.08 -7.74
N ILE A 131 -1.78 -9.63 -7.55
CA ILE A 131 -2.77 -10.31 -6.70
C ILE A 131 -3.03 -11.72 -7.25
N GLY A 132 -3.02 -12.71 -6.35
CA GLY A 132 -3.17 -14.12 -6.69
C GLY A 132 -1.88 -14.81 -7.13
N SER A 133 -0.74 -14.08 -7.16
CA SER A 133 0.57 -14.71 -7.38
C SER A 133 1.20 -15.24 -6.09
N GLU A 134 0.74 -14.78 -4.94
CA GLU A 134 1.29 -15.13 -3.63
C GLU A 134 1.11 -16.60 -3.28
N ILE A 135 2.14 -17.18 -2.69
CA ILE A 135 2.14 -18.55 -2.20
C ILE A 135 2.87 -18.56 -0.86
N ASP A 136 2.19 -19.08 0.15
CA ASP A 136 2.85 -19.49 1.39
C ASP A 136 3.67 -20.76 1.10
N VAL A 137 4.99 -20.69 1.28
CA VAL A 137 5.92 -21.79 0.93
C VAL A 137 5.87 -22.93 1.95
N CYS A 138 5.09 -22.81 3.01
CA CYS A 138 4.94 -23.86 4.01
C CYS A 138 4.23 -25.09 3.40
N GLY A 139 5.01 -26.04 2.93
CA GLY A 139 4.50 -27.31 2.37
C GLY A 139 4.55 -27.45 0.85
N TRP A 140 5.13 -26.48 0.14
CA TRP A 140 5.30 -26.59 -1.32
C TRP A 140 6.59 -27.28 -1.70
N ASP A 141 6.52 -28.11 -2.77
CA ASP A 141 7.71 -28.67 -3.38
C ASP A 141 8.45 -27.57 -4.19
N ALA A 142 9.75 -27.46 -3.98
CA ALA A 142 10.60 -26.51 -4.72
C ALA A 142 10.49 -26.68 -6.25
N VAL A 143 10.22 -27.92 -6.72
CA VAL A 143 10.05 -28.21 -8.15
C VAL A 143 8.77 -27.58 -8.71
N GLU A 144 7.68 -27.62 -7.95
CA GLU A 144 6.43 -26.99 -8.37
C GLU A 144 6.57 -25.45 -8.48
N LEU A 145 7.30 -24.82 -7.56
CA LEU A 145 7.60 -23.39 -7.62
C LEU A 145 8.42 -23.02 -8.87
N LEU A 146 9.42 -23.83 -9.22
CA LEU A 146 10.27 -23.59 -10.39
C LEU A 146 9.52 -23.80 -11.72
N GLN A 147 8.45 -24.59 -11.74
CA GLN A 147 7.64 -24.86 -12.92
C GLN A 147 6.46 -23.89 -13.09
N ARG A 148 6.23 -23.02 -12.11
CA ARG A 148 5.10 -22.10 -12.15
C ARG A 148 5.33 -21.00 -13.19
N HIS A 149 4.42 -20.94 -14.16
CA HIS A 149 4.40 -19.87 -15.14
C HIS A 149 3.62 -18.67 -14.58
N ALA A 150 4.12 -17.47 -14.85
CA ALA A 150 3.39 -16.25 -14.53
C ALA A 150 2.20 -16.09 -15.47
N ASP A 151 1.05 -15.69 -14.94
CA ASP A 151 -0.08 -15.29 -15.77
C ASP A 151 0.29 -14.01 -16.53
N PRO A 152 0.13 -13.94 -17.86
CA PRO A 152 0.39 -12.74 -18.63
C PRO A 152 -0.32 -11.49 -18.10
N LYS A 153 -1.52 -11.63 -17.54
CA LYS A 153 -2.29 -10.55 -16.93
C LYS A 153 -1.57 -9.92 -15.73
N TRP A 154 -0.78 -10.69 -15.00
CA TRP A 154 -0.04 -10.15 -13.86
C TRP A 154 0.97 -9.11 -14.30
N ARG A 155 1.71 -9.38 -15.37
CA ARG A 155 2.63 -8.40 -15.94
C ARG A 155 1.89 -7.15 -16.41
N GLU A 156 0.81 -7.31 -17.17
CA GLU A 156 0.00 -6.18 -17.66
C GLU A 156 -0.52 -5.31 -16.52
N ASN A 157 -0.97 -5.92 -15.42
CA ASN A 157 -1.45 -5.20 -14.25
C ASN A 157 -0.32 -4.41 -13.57
N LEU A 158 0.83 -5.04 -13.35
CA LEU A 158 2.02 -4.41 -12.74
C LEU A 158 2.51 -3.22 -13.58
N ASP A 159 2.65 -3.40 -14.89
CA ASP A 159 3.13 -2.36 -15.81
C ASP A 159 2.13 -1.19 -15.87
N ARG A 160 0.82 -1.49 -15.88
CA ARG A 160 -0.23 -0.47 -15.84
C ARG A 160 -0.19 0.34 -14.56
N TRP A 161 -0.05 -0.31 -13.41
CA TRP A 161 0.02 0.36 -12.11
C TRP A 161 1.24 1.29 -12.03
N LEU A 162 2.42 0.82 -12.44
CA LEU A 162 3.63 1.64 -12.49
C LEU A 162 3.44 2.87 -13.38
N ALA A 163 2.82 2.69 -14.56
CA ALA A 163 2.55 3.78 -15.50
C ALA A 163 1.56 4.81 -14.93
N GLU A 164 0.55 4.36 -14.17
CA GLU A 164 -0.47 5.23 -13.57
C GLU A 164 0.15 6.19 -12.54
N PHE A 165 1.16 5.76 -11.81
CA PHE A 165 1.89 6.59 -10.85
C PHE A 165 3.17 7.21 -11.42
N GLY A 166 3.51 6.95 -12.67
CA GLY A 166 4.74 7.46 -13.30
C GLY A 166 6.02 6.92 -12.66
N ILE A 167 5.95 5.70 -12.12
CA ILE A 167 7.07 5.05 -11.43
C ILE A 167 7.86 4.21 -12.42
N GLU A 168 9.18 4.42 -12.48
CA GLU A 168 10.07 3.53 -13.23
C GLU A 168 10.22 2.19 -12.50
N PRO A 169 10.10 1.06 -13.24
CA PRO A 169 10.27 -0.24 -12.61
C PRO A 169 11.70 -0.41 -12.08
N PRO A 170 11.87 -0.93 -10.86
CA PRO A 170 13.19 -1.11 -10.24
C PRO A 170 14.03 -2.20 -10.93
N GLN A 171 13.40 -3.05 -11.74
CA GLN A 171 14.05 -4.04 -12.60
C GLN A 171 13.41 -3.99 -14.00
N PRO A 172 14.14 -4.43 -15.07
CA PRO A 172 13.62 -4.42 -16.44
C PRO A 172 12.34 -5.24 -16.64
N GLU A 173 12.14 -6.28 -15.84
CA GLU A 173 10.99 -7.17 -15.89
C GLU A 173 10.59 -7.66 -14.50
N PRO A 174 9.27 -7.88 -14.25
CA PRO A 174 8.81 -8.52 -13.02
C PRO A 174 9.26 -9.99 -13.02
N ARG A 175 9.50 -10.53 -11.85
CA ARG A 175 9.97 -11.92 -11.67
C ARG A 175 9.42 -12.54 -10.39
N TRP A 176 9.67 -13.84 -10.23
CA TRP A 176 9.38 -14.52 -8.99
C TRP A 176 10.37 -14.13 -7.90
N TRP A 177 9.86 -13.81 -6.74
CA TRP A 177 10.60 -13.48 -5.54
C TRP A 177 10.27 -14.45 -4.42
N LEU A 178 11.28 -14.84 -3.68
CA LEU A 178 11.16 -15.54 -2.41
C LEU A 178 11.61 -14.60 -1.31
N VAL A 179 10.73 -14.25 -0.42
CA VAL A 179 11.01 -13.34 0.68
C VAL A 179 10.68 -13.98 2.02
N ALA A 180 11.50 -13.69 3.03
CA ALA A 180 11.19 -14.05 4.40
C ALA A 180 10.28 -12.97 5.00
N SER A 181 9.18 -13.39 5.60
CA SER A 181 8.29 -12.52 6.37
C SER A 181 8.36 -12.91 7.83
N TYR A 182 8.62 -11.95 8.70
CA TYR A 182 8.57 -12.10 10.15
C TYR A 182 7.31 -11.41 10.63
N GLY A 183 6.36 -12.18 11.08
CA GLY A 183 5.13 -11.70 11.71
C GLY A 183 5.15 -11.96 13.21
#